data_d41cace5ce3f4b544f005a0b350a2e58
#
_entry.id   d41cace5ce3f4b544f005a0b350a2e58
#
_cell.length_a   1.000
_cell.length_b   1.000
_cell.length_c   1.000
_cell.angle_alpha   90.00
_cell.angle_beta   90.00
_cell.angle_gamma   90.00
#
_symmetry.space_group_name_H-M   'P 1'
#
loop_
_entity.id
_entity.type
_entity.pdbx_description
1 polymer ?
#
loop_
_entity_poly.entity_id
_entity_poly.type
_entity_poly.pdbx_seq_one_letter_code
_entity_poly.pdbx_strand_id
1 'polypeptide(L)'
;MKAGRERKRVLIVNCFLDETRRLKGRPNFVPQAVGPAYLAGAFNGELCDIRLYNELSAGPLLDEELFGWPDMLVLTGMNSAYDRMRHISAYTRAKSPGCVVVAGGPGVRALPNLSRRFFDYCCAGDIEELQEVVREVFGARYVSERMEPRFDLVNWTGFLGYVESSRNCNFKCSFCSLTAEHNSYQTYDLDYLRRQLDAVGKKVGIVFADNNFYGNNRAFFAAKLELLKEYWKKGAFRGWAALVTNDFFARPENLRLARESGCASLFTGVESFDVNVLRGFNKMQNLRIPQVEMIRDCLNAGIILNYGVIFDVSTRNLADIRNEIEFITGTPEITLPVFMNLTIPMLRTPYFYECLSERRILPDAKLRDMDGDTLTLVPRDPVEDVVQFLKEMPTLKGYKARVARHVLKFSRLYYRKLDPLRLAIAVGNAGFICLPAVVHNHTGIFKRAKLKETPRTYVTTTEPVGPLYEPFISMPSKYRDYFKPTMITDHRGDLAAEVADDLAKPIPSVSRTG
;
A
#
# COMPACT_ATOMS: atom_id res chain seq x y z
N MET A 1 -1.86 -41.91 17.54
CA MET A 1 -2.03 -41.12 16.32
C MET A 1 -3.50 -40.71 16.22
N LYS A 2 -3.84 -39.40 16.43
CA LYS A 2 -5.19 -38.92 16.19
C LYS A 2 -5.45 -39.03 14.69
N ALA A 3 -6.52 -39.70 14.29
CA ALA A 3 -6.98 -39.73 12.90
C ALA A 3 -7.03 -38.28 12.39
N GLY A 4 -6.19 -37.97 11.40
CA GLY A 4 -6.05 -36.60 10.92
C GLY A 4 -7.39 -36.10 10.40
N ARG A 5 -7.81 -34.91 10.83
CA ARG A 5 -8.95 -34.21 10.24
C ARG A 5 -8.76 -34.17 8.72
N GLU A 6 -9.75 -34.59 7.99
CA GLU A 6 -9.70 -34.61 6.52
C GLU A 6 -9.53 -33.20 5.95
N ARG A 7 -10.16 -32.18 6.60
CA ARG A 7 -10.03 -30.76 6.23
C ARG A 7 -9.03 -30.03 7.11
N LYS A 8 -8.13 -29.27 6.48
CA LYS A 8 -7.15 -28.39 7.14
C LYS A 8 -7.72 -27.00 7.38
N ARG A 9 -7.42 -26.43 8.55
CA ARG A 9 -7.88 -25.10 8.93
C ARG A 9 -6.77 -24.08 8.66
N VAL A 10 -7.08 -23.08 7.83
CA VAL A 10 -6.13 -22.05 7.40
C VAL A 10 -6.67 -20.68 7.78
N LEU A 11 -5.88 -19.93 8.55
CA LEU A 11 -6.17 -18.53 8.86
C LEU A 11 -5.19 -17.64 8.09
N ILE A 12 -5.70 -16.75 7.25
CA ILE A 12 -4.90 -15.76 6.52
C ILE A 12 -5.19 -14.38 7.11
N VAL A 13 -4.16 -13.71 7.62
CA VAL A 13 -4.29 -12.41 8.26
C VAL A 13 -3.54 -11.35 7.47
N ASN A 14 -4.26 -10.32 7.00
CA ASN A 14 -3.65 -9.07 6.58
C ASN A 14 -3.39 -8.22 7.83
N CYS A 15 -2.14 -8.21 8.24
CA CYS A 15 -1.70 -7.49 9.43
C CYS A 15 -1.64 -5.99 9.17
N PHE A 16 -2.03 -5.21 10.14
CA PHE A 16 -2.01 -3.77 10.05
C PHE A 16 -1.62 -3.14 11.39
N LEU A 17 -0.68 -2.22 11.36
CA LEU A 17 -0.37 -1.39 12.51
C LEU A 17 -1.21 -0.11 12.42
N ASP A 18 -2.06 0.13 13.43
CA ASP A 18 -2.89 1.34 13.47
C ASP A 18 -2.02 2.60 13.53
N GLU A 19 -2.36 3.61 12.74
CA GLU A 19 -1.69 4.93 12.73
C GLU A 19 -1.66 5.60 14.11
N THR A 20 -2.64 5.29 14.96
CA THR A 20 -2.70 5.82 16.33
C THR A 20 -1.82 5.05 17.31
N ARG A 21 -1.11 4.02 16.86
CA ARG A 21 -0.32 3.11 17.69
C ARG A 21 -1.12 2.52 18.85
N ARG A 22 -2.43 2.36 18.69
CA ARG A 22 -3.35 1.82 19.70
C ARG A 22 -4.15 0.67 19.12
N LEU A 23 -4.45 -0.31 19.95
CA LEU A 23 -5.35 -1.41 19.59
C LEU A 23 -6.81 -0.92 19.59
N LYS A 24 -7.25 -0.38 18.48
CA LYS A 24 -8.63 0.12 18.29
C LYS A 24 -9.25 -0.47 17.03
N GLY A 25 -10.53 -0.84 17.16
CA GLY A 25 -11.34 -1.21 16.01
C GLY A 25 -11.51 -0.04 15.04
N ARG A 26 -11.51 -0.32 13.74
CA ARG A 26 -11.76 0.66 12.67
C ARG A 26 -13.20 0.57 12.19
N PRO A 27 -13.77 1.65 11.66
CA PRO A 27 -15.08 1.61 11.03
C PRO A 27 -15.05 0.78 9.75
N ASN A 28 -16.15 0.07 9.45
CA ASN A 28 -16.33 -0.84 8.31
C ASN A 28 -16.23 -0.20 6.92
N PHE A 29 -15.80 1.04 6.80
CA PHE A 29 -15.76 1.81 5.55
C PHE A 29 -14.38 1.89 4.89
N VAL A 30 -13.41 1.13 5.37
CA VAL A 30 -12.07 1.09 4.78
C VAL A 30 -12.05 0.10 3.62
N PRO A 31 -11.39 0.43 2.49
CA PRO A 31 -11.23 -0.52 1.39
C PRO A 31 -10.66 -1.85 1.87
N GLN A 32 -11.20 -2.95 1.36
CA GLN A 32 -10.70 -4.27 1.70
C GLN A 32 -9.31 -4.49 1.09
N ALA A 33 -8.38 -5.01 1.88
CA ALA A 33 -7.15 -5.55 1.32
C ALA A 33 -7.48 -6.88 0.61
N VAL A 34 -7.24 -6.95 -0.68
CA VAL A 34 -7.58 -8.15 -1.49
C VAL A 34 -6.44 -9.18 -1.54
N GLY A 35 -5.23 -8.81 -1.17
CA GLY A 35 -4.09 -9.72 -1.11
C GLY A 35 -4.38 -11.07 -0.42
N PRO A 36 -5.06 -11.10 0.75
CA PRO A 36 -5.47 -12.36 1.39
C PRO A 36 -6.32 -13.27 0.51
N ALA A 37 -7.18 -12.72 -0.35
CA ALA A 37 -8.00 -13.53 -1.27
C ALA A 37 -7.14 -14.21 -2.34
N TYR A 38 -6.11 -13.54 -2.83
CA TYR A 38 -5.14 -14.13 -3.76
C TYR A 38 -4.30 -15.20 -3.08
N LEU A 39 -3.84 -14.98 -1.84
CA LEU A 39 -3.13 -15.99 -1.06
C LEU A 39 -4.02 -17.22 -0.78
N ALA A 40 -5.31 -17.02 -0.52
CA ALA A 40 -6.26 -18.11 -0.32
C ALA A 40 -6.41 -19.01 -1.56
N GLY A 41 -6.12 -18.49 -2.76
CA GLY A 41 -6.08 -19.24 -4.01
C GLY A 41 -5.01 -20.33 -4.06
N ALA A 42 -4.03 -20.33 -3.16
CA ALA A 42 -3.03 -21.41 -3.07
C ALA A 42 -3.61 -22.74 -2.55
N PHE A 43 -4.75 -22.70 -1.85
CA PHE A 43 -5.31 -23.83 -1.14
C PHE A 43 -6.49 -24.48 -1.89
N ASN A 44 -6.55 -25.82 -1.86
CA ASN A 44 -7.72 -26.56 -2.33
C ASN A 44 -8.91 -26.28 -1.40
N GLY A 45 -9.91 -25.54 -1.89
CA GLY A 45 -11.06 -25.10 -1.10
C GLY A 45 -11.99 -26.24 -0.64
N GLU A 46 -11.93 -27.41 -1.25
CA GLU A 46 -12.68 -28.59 -0.82
C GLU A 46 -12.05 -29.26 0.41
N LEU A 47 -10.72 -29.22 0.50
CA LEU A 47 -9.94 -29.87 1.55
C LEU A 47 -9.45 -28.88 2.64
N CYS A 48 -9.60 -27.57 2.42
CA CYS A 48 -9.22 -26.55 3.39
C CYS A 48 -10.43 -25.73 3.84
N ASP A 49 -10.52 -25.50 5.15
CA ASP A 49 -11.40 -24.50 5.74
C ASP A 49 -10.58 -23.22 5.91
N ILE A 50 -10.87 -22.20 5.08
CA ILE A 50 -10.06 -20.99 4.97
C ILE A 50 -10.84 -19.81 5.57
N ARG A 51 -10.21 -19.07 6.48
CA ARG A 51 -10.72 -17.82 7.02
C ARG A 51 -9.78 -16.67 6.71
N LEU A 52 -10.34 -15.56 6.26
CA LEU A 52 -9.61 -14.31 6.05
C LEU A 52 -9.90 -13.33 7.19
N TYR A 53 -8.84 -12.76 7.75
CA TYR A 53 -8.96 -11.66 8.70
C TYR A 53 -8.16 -10.46 8.20
N ASN A 54 -8.81 -9.30 8.11
CA ASN A 54 -8.18 -8.08 7.64
C ASN A 54 -8.18 -7.03 8.76
N GLU A 55 -7.04 -6.85 9.43
CA GLU A 55 -6.91 -5.88 10.51
C GLU A 55 -7.15 -4.43 10.06
N LEU A 56 -6.92 -4.13 8.76
CA LEU A 56 -7.19 -2.79 8.21
C LEU A 56 -8.67 -2.41 8.30
N SER A 57 -9.57 -3.35 8.08
CA SER A 57 -11.03 -3.12 8.09
C SER A 57 -11.71 -3.58 9.38
N ALA A 58 -11.30 -4.71 9.94
CA ALA A 58 -11.91 -5.29 11.12
C ALA A 58 -11.34 -4.77 12.45
N GLY A 59 -10.17 -4.12 12.39
CA GLY A 59 -9.39 -3.75 13.58
C GLY A 59 -8.45 -4.87 14.02
N PRO A 60 -7.69 -4.66 15.10
CA PRO A 60 -6.71 -5.62 15.56
C PRO A 60 -7.34 -6.95 15.91
N LEU A 61 -6.70 -8.05 15.50
CA LEU A 61 -7.09 -9.40 15.87
C LEU A 61 -6.75 -9.63 17.36
N LEU A 62 -7.81 -9.76 18.18
CA LEU A 62 -7.73 -9.99 19.63
C LEU A 62 -8.50 -11.24 20.07
N ASP A 63 -9.01 -12.02 19.13
CA ASP A 63 -9.81 -13.22 19.39
C ASP A 63 -8.90 -14.40 19.73
N GLU A 64 -8.91 -14.81 21.01
CA GLU A 64 -8.09 -15.91 21.52
C GLU A 64 -8.49 -17.26 20.92
N GLU A 65 -9.76 -17.47 20.60
CA GLU A 65 -10.24 -18.71 19.97
C GLU A 65 -9.68 -18.82 18.56
N LEU A 66 -9.62 -17.69 17.85
CA LEU A 66 -9.11 -17.65 16.49
C LEU A 66 -7.59 -17.92 16.43
N PHE A 67 -6.83 -17.53 17.46
CA PHE A 67 -5.41 -17.92 17.56
C PHE A 67 -5.20 -19.42 17.79
N GLY A 68 -6.13 -20.08 18.46
CA GLY A 68 -6.09 -21.53 18.72
C GLY A 68 -6.66 -22.38 17.57
N TRP A 69 -7.31 -21.75 16.59
CA TRP A 69 -8.09 -22.45 15.58
C TRP A 69 -7.25 -23.04 14.41
N PRO A 70 -6.22 -22.35 13.83
CA PRO A 70 -5.60 -22.79 12.60
C PRO A 70 -4.62 -23.95 12.75
N ASP A 71 -4.54 -24.78 11.74
CA ASP A 71 -3.45 -25.72 11.50
C ASP A 71 -2.29 -25.02 10.75
N MET A 72 -2.61 -23.99 9.94
CA MET A 72 -1.66 -23.08 9.30
C MET A 72 -2.14 -21.63 9.42
N LEU A 73 -1.24 -20.75 9.87
CA LEU A 73 -1.41 -19.31 9.90
C LEU A 73 -0.58 -18.68 8.79
N VAL A 74 -1.21 -17.92 7.91
CA VAL A 74 -0.53 -17.15 6.84
C VAL A 74 -0.61 -15.67 7.18
N LEU A 75 0.53 -15.01 7.32
CA LEU A 75 0.65 -13.61 7.69
C LEU A 75 1.16 -12.79 6.50
N THR A 76 0.50 -11.69 6.22
CA THR A 76 0.94 -10.71 5.22
C THR A 76 0.70 -9.30 5.73
N GLY A 77 1.46 -8.33 5.23
CA GLY A 77 1.33 -6.92 5.61
C GLY A 77 2.41 -6.06 4.98
N MET A 78 2.25 -4.75 5.08
CA MET A 78 3.28 -3.78 4.67
C MET A 78 4.46 -3.79 5.65
N ASN A 79 5.58 -3.12 5.30
CA ASN A 79 6.74 -3.00 6.18
C ASN A 79 6.38 -2.54 7.60
N SER A 80 5.51 -1.54 7.70
CA SER A 80 5.03 -1.01 8.99
C SER A 80 4.27 -2.03 9.84
N ALA A 81 3.73 -3.09 9.25
CA ALA A 81 2.98 -4.13 9.95
C ALA A 81 3.86 -5.34 10.35
N TYR A 82 5.15 -5.34 10.04
CA TYR A 82 6.04 -6.48 10.30
C TYR A 82 6.06 -6.91 11.77
N ASP A 83 6.17 -5.96 12.70
CA ASP A 83 6.13 -6.26 14.14
C ASP A 83 4.78 -6.87 14.55
N ARG A 84 3.68 -6.38 13.95
CA ARG A 84 2.35 -6.97 14.21
C ARG A 84 2.25 -8.42 13.75
N MET A 85 2.90 -8.78 12.65
CA MET A 85 2.98 -10.17 12.19
C MET A 85 3.69 -11.04 13.24
N ARG A 86 4.77 -10.53 13.87
CA ARG A 86 5.48 -11.21 14.98
C ARG A 86 4.57 -11.41 16.18
N HIS A 87 3.81 -10.39 16.59
CA HIS A 87 2.86 -10.49 17.70
C HIS A 87 1.81 -11.57 17.45
N ILE A 88 1.18 -11.59 16.27
CA ILE A 88 0.17 -12.59 15.91
C ILE A 88 0.76 -14.00 15.87
N SER A 89 1.99 -14.15 15.36
CA SER A 89 2.73 -15.41 15.41
C SER A 89 2.89 -15.90 16.86
N ALA A 90 3.32 -15.02 17.77
CA ALA A 90 3.48 -15.37 19.19
C ALA A 90 2.17 -15.81 19.86
N TYR A 91 1.07 -15.09 19.63
CA TYR A 91 -0.25 -15.44 20.16
C TYR A 91 -0.70 -16.82 19.65
N THR A 92 -0.55 -17.06 18.34
CA THR A 92 -0.92 -18.34 17.75
C THR A 92 -0.07 -19.48 18.28
N ARG A 93 1.26 -19.31 18.38
CA ARG A 93 2.15 -20.32 18.95
C ARG A 93 1.85 -20.62 20.41
N ALA A 94 1.38 -19.64 21.18
CA ALA A 94 0.98 -19.84 22.58
C ALA A 94 -0.33 -20.64 22.71
N LYS A 95 -1.27 -20.42 21.79
CA LYS A 95 -2.61 -21.08 21.81
C LYS A 95 -2.65 -22.38 21.00
N SER A 96 -1.87 -22.50 19.93
CA SER A 96 -1.79 -23.66 19.03
C SER A 96 -0.32 -23.98 18.71
N PRO A 97 0.42 -24.66 19.62
CA PRO A 97 1.86 -24.93 19.43
C PRO A 97 2.19 -25.77 18.18
N GLY A 98 1.21 -26.49 17.63
CA GLY A 98 1.36 -27.28 16.41
C GLY A 98 0.97 -26.54 15.12
N CYS A 99 0.56 -25.27 15.21
CA CYS A 99 0.25 -24.47 14.04
C CYS A 99 1.52 -24.08 13.28
N VAL A 100 1.52 -24.28 11.96
CA VAL A 100 2.61 -23.80 11.10
C VAL A 100 2.36 -22.34 10.76
N VAL A 101 3.36 -21.49 10.99
CA VAL A 101 3.28 -20.05 10.73
C VAL A 101 4.08 -19.70 9.47
N VAL A 102 3.38 -19.22 8.46
CA VAL A 102 3.93 -18.75 7.18
C VAL A 102 3.83 -17.24 7.11
N ALA A 103 4.89 -16.55 6.73
CA ALA A 103 4.88 -15.10 6.58
C ALA A 103 5.43 -14.68 5.23
N GLY A 104 4.83 -13.63 4.65
CA GLY A 104 5.26 -13.01 3.40
C GLY A 104 5.02 -11.50 3.39
N GLY A 105 5.41 -10.87 2.31
CA GLY A 105 5.31 -9.42 2.12
C GLY A 105 6.65 -8.70 2.21
N PRO A 106 6.68 -7.36 1.95
CA PRO A 106 7.92 -6.62 1.74
C PRO A 106 8.88 -6.64 2.95
N GLY A 107 8.36 -6.62 4.19
CA GLY A 107 9.20 -6.70 5.39
C GLY A 107 9.91 -8.04 5.54
N VAL A 108 9.20 -9.15 5.29
CA VAL A 108 9.77 -10.51 5.31
C VAL A 108 10.82 -10.68 4.22
N ARG A 109 10.51 -10.20 3.02
CA ARG A 109 11.45 -10.20 1.88
C ARG A 109 12.71 -9.39 2.16
N ALA A 110 12.56 -8.23 2.80
CA ALA A 110 13.69 -7.38 3.13
C ALA A 110 14.57 -7.96 4.25
N LEU A 111 14.00 -8.69 5.20
CA LEU A 111 14.63 -9.21 6.41
C LEU A 111 14.48 -10.73 6.54
N PRO A 112 14.94 -11.54 5.57
CA PRO A 112 14.68 -12.98 5.57
C PRO A 112 15.36 -13.72 6.71
N ASN A 113 16.58 -13.34 7.12
CA ASN A 113 17.31 -13.98 8.21
C ASN A 113 16.66 -13.66 9.57
N LEU A 114 16.29 -12.40 9.78
CA LEU A 114 15.54 -12.00 10.99
C LEU A 114 14.19 -12.71 11.04
N SER A 115 13.49 -12.80 9.90
CA SER A 115 12.14 -13.39 9.81
C SER A 115 12.12 -14.87 10.21
N ARG A 116 13.14 -15.66 9.85
CA ARG A 116 13.27 -17.07 10.23
C ARG A 116 13.30 -17.33 11.75
N ARG A 117 13.57 -16.29 12.54
CA ARG A 117 13.51 -16.41 14.02
C ARG A 117 12.08 -16.43 14.55
N PHE A 118 11.11 -15.95 13.77
CA PHE A 118 9.72 -15.70 14.20
C PHE A 118 8.68 -16.52 13.43
N PHE A 119 9.01 -16.99 12.23
CA PHE A 119 8.10 -17.71 11.33
C PHE A 119 8.74 -19.02 10.88
N ASP A 120 7.91 -20.05 10.67
CA ASP A 120 8.39 -21.36 10.21
C ASP A 120 8.76 -21.32 8.72
N TYR A 121 7.98 -20.55 7.93
CA TYR A 121 8.22 -20.32 6.51
C TYR A 121 8.19 -18.82 6.20
N CYS A 122 9.17 -18.37 5.42
CA CYS A 122 9.33 -16.98 5.01
C CYS A 122 9.29 -16.92 3.48
N CYS A 123 8.14 -16.51 2.91
CA CYS A 123 7.96 -16.34 1.48
C CYS A 123 8.54 -14.99 1.04
N ALA A 124 9.70 -15.01 0.40
CA ALA A 124 10.38 -13.83 -0.12
C ALA A 124 10.05 -13.56 -1.60
N GLY A 125 9.47 -14.53 -2.30
CA GLY A 125 9.04 -14.47 -3.69
C GLY A 125 7.63 -13.93 -3.88
N ASP A 126 6.97 -14.38 -4.94
CA ASP A 126 5.59 -14.04 -5.24
C ASP A 126 4.60 -14.98 -4.53
N ILE A 127 3.31 -14.73 -4.69
CA ILE A 127 2.26 -15.48 -3.95
C ILE A 127 2.24 -16.98 -4.31
N GLU A 128 2.75 -17.37 -5.47
CA GLU A 128 2.88 -18.75 -5.93
C GLU A 128 3.80 -19.58 -5.02
N GLU A 129 4.76 -18.94 -4.34
CA GLU A 129 5.64 -19.61 -3.38
C GLU A 129 4.87 -20.25 -2.23
N LEU A 130 3.69 -19.70 -1.89
CA LEU A 130 2.82 -20.29 -0.87
C LEU A 130 2.32 -21.69 -1.27
N GLN A 131 2.12 -21.99 -2.56
CA GLN A 131 1.72 -23.33 -3.00
C GLN A 131 2.78 -24.38 -2.67
N GLU A 132 4.08 -24.02 -2.76
CA GLU A 132 5.17 -24.93 -2.39
C GLU A 132 5.14 -25.23 -0.90
N VAL A 133 4.92 -24.21 -0.07
CA VAL A 133 4.77 -24.39 1.38
C VAL A 133 3.57 -25.28 1.70
N VAL A 134 2.43 -25.07 1.05
CA VAL A 134 1.23 -25.91 1.24
C VAL A 134 1.51 -27.34 0.85
N ARG A 135 2.22 -27.56 -0.26
CA ARG A 135 2.61 -28.90 -0.73
C ARG A 135 3.51 -29.62 0.27
N GLU A 136 4.48 -28.91 0.81
CA GLU A 136 5.43 -29.47 1.79
C GLU A 136 4.73 -29.81 3.12
N VAL A 137 3.90 -28.88 3.65
CA VAL A 137 3.31 -29.00 4.99
C VAL A 137 2.09 -29.91 5.01
N PHE A 138 1.18 -29.79 4.04
CA PHE A 138 -0.08 -30.51 4.02
C PHE A 138 -0.12 -31.65 3.00
N GLY A 139 0.70 -31.56 1.96
CA GLY A 139 0.73 -32.51 0.85
C GLY A 139 0.05 -31.98 -0.42
N ALA A 140 0.39 -32.56 -1.56
CA ALA A 140 0.00 -32.07 -2.88
C ALA A 140 -1.52 -31.95 -3.10
N ARG A 141 -2.35 -32.80 -2.48
CA ARG A 141 -3.80 -32.76 -2.62
C ARG A 141 -4.46 -31.50 -2.04
N TYR A 142 -3.77 -30.81 -1.12
CA TYR A 142 -4.26 -29.57 -0.49
C TYR A 142 -3.89 -28.30 -1.26
N VAL A 143 -3.08 -28.44 -2.31
CA VAL A 143 -2.73 -27.35 -3.22
C VAL A 143 -3.83 -27.17 -4.24
N SER A 144 -4.22 -25.93 -4.51
CA SER A 144 -5.15 -25.62 -5.59
C SER A 144 -4.51 -25.90 -6.96
N GLU A 145 -5.26 -26.45 -7.90
CA GLU A 145 -4.80 -26.65 -9.29
C GLU A 145 -4.55 -25.31 -10.01
N ARG A 146 -5.35 -24.30 -9.66
CA ARG A 146 -5.27 -22.96 -10.22
C ARG A 146 -5.23 -21.95 -9.09
N MET A 147 -4.25 -21.04 -9.13
CA MET A 147 -4.12 -19.98 -8.15
C MET A 147 -5.10 -18.85 -8.45
N GLU A 148 -6.38 -19.10 -8.27
CA GLU A 148 -7.44 -18.10 -8.47
C GLU A 148 -7.83 -17.44 -7.13
N PRO A 149 -8.05 -16.11 -7.11
CA PRO A 149 -8.40 -15.43 -5.88
C PRO A 149 -9.76 -15.89 -5.34
N ARG A 150 -9.83 -16.18 -4.05
CA ARG A 150 -11.04 -16.60 -3.34
C ARG A 150 -11.87 -15.39 -2.95
N PHE A 151 -12.47 -14.74 -3.95
CA PHE A 151 -13.32 -13.57 -3.75
C PHE A 151 -14.62 -13.88 -3.01
N ASP A 152 -15.02 -15.15 -2.97
CA ASP A 152 -16.13 -15.65 -2.14
C ASP A 152 -15.88 -15.47 -0.63
N LEU A 153 -14.60 -15.39 -0.20
CA LEU A 153 -14.21 -15.16 1.19
C LEU A 153 -14.10 -13.67 1.56
N VAL A 154 -14.24 -12.76 0.58
CA VAL A 154 -14.09 -11.32 0.81
C VAL A 154 -15.44 -10.70 1.08
N ASN A 155 -15.57 -10.01 2.21
CA ASN A 155 -16.72 -9.19 2.50
C ASN A 155 -16.62 -7.85 1.75
N TRP A 156 -17.11 -7.82 0.50
CA TRP A 156 -17.09 -6.62 -0.33
C TRP A 156 -17.97 -5.51 0.26
N THR A 157 -17.49 -4.27 0.22
CA THR A 157 -18.27 -3.09 0.64
C THR A 157 -19.47 -2.77 -0.27
N GLY A 158 -19.75 -3.60 -1.26
CA GLY A 158 -20.87 -3.46 -2.20
C GLY A 158 -20.61 -2.50 -3.37
N PHE A 159 -19.75 -1.49 -3.21
CA PHE A 159 -19.53 -0.45 -4.23
C PHE A 159 -18.37 -0.78 -5.17
N LEU A 160 -17.24 -1.24 -4.63
CA LEU A 160 -16.02 -1.48 -5.38
C LEU A 160 -15.65 -2.96 -5.40
N GLY A 161 -15.23 -3.44 -6.56
CA GLY A 161 -14.54 -4.71 -6.73
C GLY A 161 -13.09 -4.45 -7.10
N TYR A 162 -12.22 -5.38 -6.75
CA TYR A 162 -10.79 -5.29 -7.05
C TYR A 162 -10.38 -6.50 -7.87
N VAL A 163 -9.60 -6.27 -8.92
CA VAL A 163 -9.05 -7.30 -9.80
C VAL A 163 -7.61 -6.98 -10.14
N GLU A 164 -6.87 -7.98 -10.61
CA GLU A 164 -5.48 -7.83 -11.01
C GLU A 164 -5.28 -8.38 -12.42
N SER A 165 -4.61 -7.62 -13.28
CA SER A 165 -4.27 -8.05 -14.64
C SER A 165 -2.76 -8.16 -14.88
N SER A 166 -1.96 -7.58 -14.00
CA SER A 166 -0.50 -7.59 -14.06
C SER A 166 0.11 -7.38 -12.69
N ARG A 167 1.34 -7.85 -12.51
CA ARG A 167 2.15 -7.63 -11.30
C ARG A 167 3.45 -6.93 -11.62
N ASN A 168 4.00 -6.31 -10.57
CA ASN A 168 5.25 -5.57 -10.58
C ASN A 168 5.21 -4.35 -11.50
N CYS A 169 6.36 -3.71 -11.70
CA CYS A 169 6.51 -2.52 -12.52
C CYS A 169 7.75 -2.64 -13.40
N ASN A 170 7.64 -2.12 -14.62
CA ASN A 170 8.75 -2.09 -15.57
C ASN A 170 9.71 -0.90 -15.37
N PHE A 171 9.46 -0.04 -14.37
CA PHE A 171 10.33 1.09 -13.99
C PHE A 171 11.12 0.78 -12.71
N LYS A 172 12.25 1.49 -12.53
CA LYS A 172 13.21 1.30 -11.42
C LYS A 172 13.44 2.61 -10.66
N CYS A 173 12.35 3.18 -10.11
CA CYS A 173 12.44 4.37 -9.25
C CYS A 173 13.25 4.05 -7.98
N SER A 174 14.17 4.95 -7.60
CA SER A 174 15.15 4.68 -6.54
C SER A 174 14.54 4.43 -5.15
N PHE A 175 13.37 5.03 -4.87
CA PHE A 175 12.66 4.95 -3.58
C PHE A 175 11.62 3.82 -3.52
N CYS A 176 11.29 3.18 -4.65
CA CYS A 176 10.15 2.28 -4.74
C CYS A 176 10.51 0.86 -4.26
N SER A 177 9.68 0.28 -3.38
CA SER A 177 9.85 -1.09 -2.90
C SER A 177 9.88 -2.13 -4.01
N LEU A 178 9.12 -1.92 -5.10
CA LEU A 178 9.16 -2.82 -6.26
C LEU A 178 10.52 -2.87 -6.95
N THR A 179 11.33 -1.81 -6.83
CA THR A 179 12.72 -1.82 -7.32
C THR A 179 13.58 -2.76 -6.48
N ALA A 180 13.34 -2.80 -5.16
CA ALA A 180 14.04 -3.70 -4.25
C ALA A 180 13.60 -5.17 -4.40
N GLU A 181 12.41 -5.41 -4.91
CA GLU A 181 11.88 -6.76 -5.10
C GLU A 181 12.54 -7.52 -6.26
N HIS A 182 13.18 -6.81 -7.19
CA HIS A 182 13.84 -7.35 -8.40
C HIS A 182 12.96 -8.21 -9.30
N ASN A 183 11.66 -8.28 -9.05
CA ASN A 183 10.72 -9.03 -9.87
C ASN A 183 10.49 -8.31 -11.20
N SER A 184 10.38 -9.08 -12.29
CA SER A 184 10.02 -8.54 -13.60
C SER A 184 8.52 -8.26 -13.67
N TYR A 185 8.14 -7.27 -14.49
CA TYR A 185 6.74 -7.04 -14.84
C TYR A 185 6.16 -8.28 -15.52
N GLN A 186 5.00 -8.71 -15.07
CA GLN A 186 4.28 -9.89 -15.58
C GLN A 186 2.82 -9.53 -15.86
N THR A 187 2.25 -10.12 -16.91
CA THR A 187 0.83 -10.02 -17.23
C THR A 187 0.17 -11.39 -17.09
N TYR A 188 -1.06 -11.39 -16.62
CA TYR A 188 -1.91 -12.57 -16.66
C TYR A 188 -2.57 -12.71 -18.03
N ASP A 189 -3.16 -13.88 -18.33
CA ASP A 189 -3.98 -14.04 -19.53
C ASP A 189 -5.35 -13.34 -19.37
N LEU A 190 -6.01 -13.08 -20.49
CA LEU A 190 -7.32 -12.41 -20.48
C LEU A 190 -8.43 -13.27 -19.86
N ASP A 191 -8.31 -14.60 -19.95
CA ASP A 191 -9.29 -15.51 -19.36
C ASP A 191 -9.19 -15.49 -17.84
N TYR A 192 -7.99 -15.34 -17.27
CA TYR A 192 -7.83 -15.12 -15.84
C TYR A 192 -8.49 -13.81 -15.39
N LEU A 193 -8.33 -12.71 -16.14
CA LEU A 193 -9.01 -11.47 -15.86
C LEU A 193 -10.53 -11.59 -15.99
N ARG A 194 -11.01 -12.30 -17.02
CA ARG A 194 -12.44 -12.57 -17.22
C ARG A 194 -13.03 -13.32 -16.02
N ARG A 195 -12.38 -14.39 -15.56
CA ARG A 195 -12.85 -15.15 -14.38
C ARG A 195 -12.89 -14.28 -13.10
N GLN A 196 -11.93 -13.40 -12.92
CA GLN A 196 -11.96 -12.46 -11.79
C GLN A 196 -13.15 -11.48 -11.89
N LEU A 197 -13.41 -10.89 -13.06
CA LEU A 197 -14.53 -9.99 -13.28
C LEU A 197 -15.87 -10.69 -13.03
N ASP A 198 -16.00 -11.94 -13.50
CA ASP A 198 -17.19 -12.76 -13.27
C ASP A 198 -17.38 -13.08 -11.77
N ALA A 199 -16.30 -13.46 -11.08
CA ALA A 199 -16.34 -13.78 -9.64
C ALA A 199 -16.62 -12.57 -8.75
N VAL A 200 -16.12 -11.38 -9.10
CA VAL A 200 -16.42 -10.12 -8.41
C VAL A 200 -17.90 -9.74 -8.61
N GLY A 201 -18.44 -10.04 -9.77
CA GLY A 201 -19.84 -9.72 -10.13
C GLY A 201 -20.10 -8.23 -10.31
N LYS A 202 -21.39 -7.85 -10.32
CA LYS A 202 -21.80 -6.46 -10.57
C LYS A 202 -21.38 -5.52 -9.45
N LYS A 203 -20.70 -4.42 -9.81
CA LYS A 203 -20.20 -3.38 -8.91
C LYS A 203 -20.47 -1.98 -9.46
N VAL A 204 -20.36 -0.97 -8.62
CA VAL A 204 -20.36 0.44 -9.07
C VAL A 204 -19.04 0.75 -9.77
N GLY A 205 -17.92 0.30 -9.22
CA GLY A 205 -16.60 0.47 -9.80
C GLY A 205 -15.73 -0.76 -9.68
N ILE A 206 -14.82 -0.93 -10.64
CA ILE A 206 -13.74 -1.92 -10.58
C ILE A 206 -12.43 -1.17 -10.43
N VAL A 207 -11.61 -1.58 -9.48
CA VAL A 207 -10.27 -1.04 -9.26
C VAL A 207 -9.24 -2.11 -9.59
N PHE A 208 -8.31 -1.78 -10.45
CA PHE A 208 -7.18 -2.65 -10.75
C PHE A 208 -6.11 -2.49 -9.68
N ALA A 209 -5.72 -3.60 -9.06
CA ALA A 209 -4.64 -3.66 -8.08
C ALA A 209 -3.23 -3.72 -8.71
N ASP A 210 -3.16 -3.58 -10.03
CA ASP A 210 -1.92 -3.57 -10.79
C ASP A 210 -0.99 -2.44 -10.31
N ASN A 211 0.31 -2.73 -10.16
CA ASN A 211 1.32 -1.71 -9.86
C ASN A 211 1.61 -0.80 -11.09
N ASN A 212 1.38 -1.31 -12.29
CA ASN A 212 1.38 -0.56 -13.54
C ASN A 212 0.44 -1.22 -14.55
N PHE A 213 -0.79 -0.73 -14.62
CA PHE A 213 -1.84 -1.27 -15.50
C PHE A 213 -1.48 -1.17 -17.00
N TYR A 214 -0.73 -0.14 -17.41
CA TYR A 214 -0.31 0.03 -18.80
C TYR A 214 0.80 -0.95 -19.19
N GLY A 215 1.83 -1.07 -18.35
CA GLY A 215 2.97 -1.96 -18.54
C GLY A 215 3.76 -1.69 -19.82
N ASN A 216 4.33 -2.76 -20.38
CA ASN A 216 5.16 -2.71 -21.59
C ASN A 216 4.61 -3.56 -22.75
N ASN A 217 3.51 -4.27 -22.56
CA ASN A 217 2.85 -5.09 -23.58
C ASN A 217 1.61 -4.40 -24.14
N ARG A 218 1.74 -3.75 -25.29
CA ARG A 218 0.66 -2.96 -25.92
C ARG A 218 -0.46 -3.80 -26.47
N ALA A 219 -0.16 -4.98 -27.02
CA ALA A 219 -1.19 -5.88 -27.54
C ALA A 219 -2.08 -6.38 -26.41
N PHE A 220 -1.49 -6.76 -25.29
CA PHE A 220 -2.23 -7.13 -24.09
C PHE A 220 -3.04 -5.96 -23.53
N PHE A 221 -2.45 -4.76 -23.49
CA PHE A 221 -3.16 -3.56 -23.03
C PHE A 221 -4.41 -3.27 -23.88
N ALA A 222 -4.29 -3.29 -25.22
CA ALA A 222 -5.42 -3.09 -26.13
C ALA A 222 -6.52 -4.15 -25.95
N ALA A 223 -6.13 -5.43 -25.89
CA ALA A 223 -7.05 -6.55 -25.70
C ALA A 223 -7.77 -6.47 -24.34
N LYS A 224 -7.07 -6.05 -23.29
CA LYS A 224 -7.63 -5.81 -21.96
C LYS A 224 -8.69 -4.69 -21.99
N LEU A 225 -8.44 -3.60 -22.69
CA LEU A 225 -9.42 -2.50 -22.84
C LEU A 225 -10.67 -2.93 -23.61
N GLU A 226 -10.53 -3.77 -24.63
CA GLU A 226 -11.71 -4.33 -25.35
C GLU A 226 -12.53 -5.25 -24.43
N LEU A 227 -11.89 -6.07 -23.61
CA LEU A 227 -12.58 -6.87 -22.60
C LEU A 227 -13.33 -5.99 -21.59
N LEU A 228 -12.70 -4.92 -21.09
CA LEU A 228 -13.35 -4.00 -20.16
C LEU A 228 -14.53 -3.25 -20.81
N LYS A 229 -14.41 -2.88 -22.09
CA LYS A 229 -15.50 -2.27 -22.86
C LYS A 229 -16.70 -3.21 -23.00
N GLU A 230 -16.45 -4.50 -23.20
CA GLU A 230 -17.50 -5.54 -23.23
C GLU A 230 -18.28 -5.58 -21.90
N TYR A 231 -17.57 -5.69 -20.76
CA TYR A 231 -18.19 -5.74 -19.42
C TYR A 231 -18.89 -4.43 -19.05
N TRP A 232 -18.31 -3.28 -19.39
CA TRP A 232 -18.91 -1.97 -19.18
C TRP A 232 -20.23 -1.81 -19.96
N LYS A 233 -20.26 -2.20 -21.23
CA LYS A 233 -21.48 -2.17 -22.06
C LYS A 233 -22.57 -3.11 -21.55
N LYS A 234 -22.19 -4.25 -20.95
CA LYS A 234 -23.14 -5.17 -20.27
C LYS A 234 -23.64 -4.63 -18.94
N GLY A 235 -23.12 -3.49 -18.46
CA GLY A 235 -23.50 -2.88 -17.18
C GLY A 235 -22.96 -3.63 -15.95
N ALA A 236 -21.88 -4.40 -16.10
CA ALA A 236 -21.20 -5.06 -14.99
C ALA A 236 -20.61 -4.05 -13.99
N PHE A 237 -20.22 -2.88 -14.48
CA PHE A 237 -19.78 -1.74 -13.66
C PHE A 237 -20.07 -0.41 -14.36
N ARG A 238 -20.11 0.69 -13.59
CA ARG A 238 -20.27 2.06 -14.13
C ARG A 238 -18.95 2.68 -14.59
N GLY A 239 -17.84 2.21 -14.04
CA GLY A 239 -16.51 2.66 -14.43
C GLY A 239 -15.42 1.82 -13.76
N TRP A 240 -14.21 1.91 -14.31
CA TRP A 240 -13.04 1.28 -13.74
C TRP A 240 -11.96 2.32 -13.44
N ALA A 241 -11.06 1.97 -12.53
CA ALA A 241 -9.90 2.78 -12.14
C ALA A 241 -8.65 1.91 -12.08
N ALA A 242 -7.49 2.49 -12.39
CA ALA A 242 -6.22 1.80 -12.35
C ALA A 242 -5.05 2.75 -12.04
N LEU A 243 -3.94 2.18 -11.55
CA LEU A 243 -2.66 2.86 -11.44
C LEU A 243 -1.89 2.70 -12.76
N VAL A 244 -1.42 3.82 -13.30
CA VAL A 244 -0.58 3.88 -14.49
C VAL A 244 0.67 4.70 -14.23
N THR A 245 1.72 4.44 -14.98
CA THR A 245 2.93 5.29 -15.01
C THR A 245 2.81 6.36 -16.10
N ASN A 246 3.59 7.44 -16.02
CA ASN A 246 3.43 8.60 -16.88
C ASN A 246 3.70 8.34 -18.38
N ASP A 247 4.38 7.24 -18.73
CA ASP A 247 4.54 6.79 -20.10
C ASP A 247 3.22 6.43 -20.80
N PHE A 248 2.16 6.10 -20.04
CA PHE A 248 0.81 5.94 -20.56
C PHE A 248 0.33 7.20 -21.31
N PHE A 249 0.60 8.37 -20.77
CA PHE A 249 0.14 9.65 -21.30
C PHE A 249 0.96 10.15 -22.50
N ALA A 250 2.11 9.53 -22.77
CA ALA A 250 2.91 9.85 -23.96
C ALA A 250 2.21 9.50 -25.28
N ARG A 251 1.05 8.84 -25.21
CA ARG A 251 0.22 8.47 -26.35
C ARG A 251 -1.20 8.96 -26.16
N PRO A 252 -1.62 10.03 -26.84
CA PRO A 252 -2.96 10.60 -26.72
C PRO A 252 -4.09 9.59 -26.97
N GLU A 253 -3.85 8.59 -27.85
CA GLU A 253 -4.81 7.52 -28.12
C GLU A 253 -5.14 6.67 -26.89
N ASN A 254 -4.22 6.54 -25.92
CA ASN A 254 -4.47 5.76 -24.70
C ASN A 254 -5.61 6.35 -23.87
N LEU A 255 -5.69 7.67 -23.73
CA LEU A 255 -6.78 8.34 -23.02
C LEU A 255 -8.13 8.09 -23.70
N ARG A 256 -8.17 8.17 -25.04
CA ARG A 256 -9.39 7.88 -25.79
C ARG A 256 -9.83 6.43 -25.61
N LEU A 257 -8.92 5.47 -25.77
CA LEU A 257 -9.21 4.03 -25.60
C LEU A 257 -9.67 3.71 -24.18
N ALA A 258 -8.99 4.27 -23.17
CA ALA A 258 -9.39 4.12 -21.78
C ALA A 258 -10.80 4.66 -21.54
N ARG A 259 -11.11 5.85 -22.07
CA ARG A 259 -12.44 6.45 -21.92
C ARG A 259 -13.53 5.61 -22.59
N GLU A 260 -13.27 5.11 -23.80
CA GLU A 260 -14.19 4.26 -24.56
C GLU A 260 -14.44 2.90 -23.93
N SER A 261 -13.52 2.44 -23.07
CA SER A 261 -13.67 1.18 -22.28
C SER A 261 -14.30 1.39 -20.91
N GLY A 262 -14.73 2.61 -20.58
CA GLY A 262 -15.40 2.93 -19.33
C GLY A 262 -14.47 3.38 -18.20
N CYS A 263 -13.24 3.83 -18.49
CA CYS A 263 -12.36 4.40 -17.49
C CYS A 263 -13.01 5.61 -16.81
N ALA A 264 -13.05 5.59 -15.49
CA ALA A 264 -13.56 6.70 -14.67
C ALA A 264 -12.43 7.49 -14.03
N SER A 265 -11.39 6.80 -13.60
CA SER A 265 -10.26 7.42 -12.89
C SER A 265 -8.96 6.66 -13.15
N LEU A 266 -7.89 7.42 -13.24
CA LEU A 266 -6.52 6.90 -13.22
C LEU A 266 -5.80 7.45 -11.98
N PHE A 267 -4.84 6.69 -11.49
CA PHE A 267 -3.88 7.14 -10.48
C PHE A 267 -2.48 7.09 -11.06
N THR A 268 -1.66 8.11 -10.78
CA THR A 268 -0.23 8.09 -11.09
C THR A 268 0.59 8.71 -9.97
N GLY A 269 1.82 8.23 -9.80
CA GLY A 269 2.77 8.85 -8.90
C GLY A 269 3.37 10.11 -9.57
N VAL A 270 2.86 11.29 -9.24
CA VAL A 270 3.45 12.57 -9.63
C VAL A 270 4.74 12.81 -8.85
N GLU A 271 4.71 12.50 -7.57
CA GLU A 271 5.76 12.62 -6.54
C GLU A 271 6.17 14.08 -6.28
N SER A 272 6.50 14.84 -7.31
CA SER A 272 6.83 16.26 -7.25
C SER A 272 6.63 16.93 -8.60
N PHE A 273 6.36 18.24 -8.60
CA PHE A 273 6.39 19.08 -9.81
C PHE A 273 7.78 19.65 -10.08
N ASP A 274 8.73 19.45 -9.18
CA ASP A 274 10.14 19.84 -9.36
C ASP A 274 10.91 18.74 -10.13
N VAL A 275 11.45 19.12 -11.29
CA VAL A 275 12.23 18.24 -12.17
C VAL A 275 13.48 17.67 -11.49
N ASN A 276 14.12 18.44 -10.60
CA ASN A 276 15.34 17.98 -9.91
C ASN A 276 15.02 16.89 -8.88
N VAL A 277 13.89 17.00 -8.19
CA VAL A 277 13.37 15.96 -7.28
C VAL A 277 13.11 14.66 -8.06
N LEU A 278 12.45 14.76 -9.22
CA LEU A 278 12.16 13.59 -10.06
C LEU A 278 13.42 12.91 -10.59
N ARG A 279 14.45 13.68 -10.96
CA ARG A 279 15.76 13.16 -11.36
C ARG A 279 16.46 12.43 -10.20
N GLY A 280 16.44 13.04 -8.99
CA GLY A 280 17.00 12.41 -7.79
C GLY A 280 16.32 11.07 -7.47
N PHE A 281 15.04 10.96 -7.72
CA PHE A 281 14.27 9.71 -7.55
C PHE A 281 14.40 8.71 -8.71
N ASN A 282 15.21 9.00 -9.72
CA ASN A 282 15.28 8.21 -10.97
C ASN A 282 13.90 7.98 -11.61
N LYS A 283 13.01 9.00 -11.52
CA LYS A 283 11.64 8.92 -12.05
C LYS A 283 11.54 9.56 -13.44
N MET A 284 12.38 9.09 -14.36
CA MET A 284 12.59 9.67 -15.69
C MET A 284 11.33 9.63 -16.57
N GLN A 285 10.41 8.69 -16.34
CA GLN A 285 9.13 8.63 -17.06
C GLN A 285 8.26 9.86 -16.81
N ASN A 286 8.40 10.53 -15.64
CA ASN A 286 7.66 11.74 -15.32
C ASN A 286 8.20 13.01 -16.01
N LEU A 287 9.36 12.92 -16.66
CA LEU A 287 9.98 14.04 -17.35
C LEU A 287 9.61 14.09 -18.85
N ARG A 288 8.88 13.07 -19.36
CA ARG A 288 8.54 12.97 -20.78
C ARG A 288 7.48 13.97 -21.22
N ILE A 289 6.57 14.31 -20.31
CA ILE A 289 5.47 15.25 -20.53
C ILE A 289 5.37 16.13 -19.27
N PRO A 290 5.11 17.44 -19.43
CA PRO A 290 4.82 18.30 -18.30
C PRO A 290 3.63 17.78 -17.51
N GLN A 291 3.81 17.56 -16.20
CA GLN A 291 2.79 16.89 -15.39
C GLN A 291 1.45 17.64 -15.32
N VAL A 292 1.48 18.98 -15.37
CA VAL A 292 0.26 19.80 -15.43
C VAL A 292 -0.53 19.52 -16.72
N GLU A 293 0.16 19.41 -17.85
CA GLU A 293 -0.47 19.11 -19.15
C GLU A 293 -1.09 17.72 -19.13
N MET A 294 -0.35 16.73 -18.64
CA MET A 294 -0.80 15.36 -18.48
C MET A 294 -2.10 15.27 -17.66
N ILE A 295 -2.15 15.96 -16.52
CA ILE A 295 -3.34 15.98 -15.65
C ILE A 295 -4.51 16.65 -16.35
N ARG A 296 -4.27 17.80 -16.97
CA ARG A 296 -5.27 18.56 -17.72
C ARG A 296 -5.86 17.76 -18.88
N ASP A 297 -5.01 17.05 -19.65
CA ASP A 297 -5.46 16.28 -20.81
C ASP A 297 -6.32 15.08 -20.38
N CYS A 298 -5.96 14.44 -19.25
CA CYS A 298 -6.76 13.39 -18.64
C CYS A 298 -8.16 13.90 -18.25
N LEU A 299 -8.24 15.06 -17.59
CA LEU A 299 -9.49 15.70 -17.19
C LEU A 299 -10.33 16.14 -18.41
N ASN A 300 -9.69 16.66 -19.46
CA ASN A 300 -10.35 17.01 -20.72
C ASN A 300 -10.92 15.79 -21.45
N ALA A 301 -10.31 14.61 -21.29
CA ALA A 301 -10.85 13.33 -21.78
C ALA A 301 -12.00 12.79 -20.92
N GLY A 302 -12.40 13.49 -19.86
CA GLY A 302 -13.46 13.07 -18.95
C GLY A 302 -13.05 11.96 -17.98
N ILE A 303 -11.75 11.81 -17.71
CA ILE A 303 -11.16 10.84 -16.77
C ILE A 303 -10.56 11.63 -15.60
N ILE A 304 -10.87 11.24 -14.37
CA ILE A 304 -10.24 11.83 -13.18
C ILE A 304 -8.81 11.34 -13.11
N LEU A 305 -7.85 12.24 -12.95
CA LEU A 305 -6.49 11.86 -12.60
C LEU A 305 -6.22 12.16 -11.14
N ASN A 306 -6.03 11.10 -10.38
CA ASN A 306 -5.61 11.13 -8.99
C ASN A 306 -4.09 10.96 -8.92
N TYR A 307 -3.44 11.62 -7.96
CA TYR A 307 -2.01 11.49 -7.76
C TYR A 307 -1.61 11.74 -6.31
N GLY A 308 -0.41 11.27 -5.96
CA GLY A 308 0.26 11.57 -4.70
C GLY A 308 1.50 12.43 -4.93
N VAL A 309 1.90 13.16 -3.89
CA VAL A 309 3.20 13.83 -3.80
C VAL A 309 3.94 13.35 -2.56
N ILE A 310 5.26 13.30 -2.65
CA ILE A 310 6.14 12.92 -1.54
C ILE A 310 7.13 14.05 -1.24
N PHE A 311 7.34 14.31 0.04
CA PHE A 311 8.23 15.38 0.51
C PHE A 311 9.49 14.78 1.11
N ASP A 312 10.61 14.96 0.42
CA ASP A 312 11.92 14.58 0.94
C ASP A 312 12.52 15.74 1.74
N VAL A 313 12.27 15.74 3.03
CA VAL A 313 12.78 16.76 3.95
C VAL A 313 14.28 16.67 4.18
N SER A 314 14.92 15.55 3.78
CA SER A 314 16.38 15.39 3.90
C SER A 314 17.16 16.05 2.76
N THR A 315 16.49 16.30 1.63
CA THR A 315 17.10 16.93 0.44
C THR A 315 16.50 18.29 0.13
N ARG A 316 15.32 18.62 0.69
CA ARG A 316 14.57 19.86 0.46
C ARG A 316 14.31 20.57 1.79
N ASN A 317 14.33 21.90 1.76
CA ASN A 317 13.95 22.72 2.91
C ASN A 317 12.43 22.99 2.92
N LEU A 318 11.90 23.48 4.04
CA LEU A 318 10.48 23.77 4.21
C LEU A 318 9.97 24.86 3.26
N ALA A 319 10.83 25.80 2.84
CA ALA A 319 10.45 26.83 1.88
C ALA A 319 10.15 26.21 0.51
N ASP A 320 10.97 25.25 0.03
CA ASP A 320 10.74 24.55 -1.23
C ASP A 320 9.45 23.73 -1.20
N ILE A 321 9.19 23.03 -0.09
CA ILE A 321 7.97 22.24 0.10
C ILE A 321 6.74 23.16 0.12
N ARG A 322 6.84 24.29 0.82
CA ARG A 322 5.77 25.30 0.89
C ARG A 322 5.46 25.88 -0.48
N ASN A 323 6.49 26.22 -1.27
CA ASN A 323 6.35 26.73 -2.63
C ASN A 323 5.64 25.71 -3.54
N GLU A 324 5.97 24.42 -3.42
CA GLU A 324 5.31 23.37 -4.20
C GLU A 324 3.83 23.21 -3.80
N ILE A 325 3.49 23.25 -2.52
CA ILE A 325 2.10 23.23 -2.04
C ILE A 325 1.34 24.46 -2.54
N GLU A 326 1.97 25.64 -2.55
CA GLU A 326 1.39 26.86 -3.09
C GLU A 326 1.16 26.77 -4.60
N PHE A 327 2.11 26.20 -5.34
CA PHE A 327 1.95 25.90 -6.76
C PHE A 327 0.74 24.98 -7.00
N ILE A 328 0.67 23.84 -6.32
CA ILE A 328 -0.44 22.88 -6.45
C ILE A 328 -1.79 23.54 -6.17
N THR A 329 -1.89 24.24 -5.04
CA THR A 329 -3.15 24.90 -4.65
C THR A 329 -3.48 26.14 -5.47
N GLY A 330 -2.50 26.71 -6.16
CA GLY A 330 -2.61 27.86 -7.06
C GLY A 330 -2.94 27.52 -8.51
N THR A 331 -2.84 26.24 -8.92
CA THR A 331 -3.01 25.75 -10.29
C THR A 331 -4.36 25.03 -10.44
N PRO A 332 -5.46 25.73 -10.77
CA PRO A 332 -6.80 25.15 -10.80
C PRO A 332 -7.05 24.22 -12.01
N GLU A 333 -6.10 24.09 -12.91
CA GLU A 333 -6.14 23.20 -14.08
C GLU A 333 -5.87 21.73 -13.72
N ILE A 334 -5.35 21.47 -12.51
CA ILE A 334 -5.06 20.11 -12.03
C ILE A 334 -5.98 19.73 -10.86
N THR A 335 -6.17 18.44 -10.62
CA THR A 335 -6.77 17.96 -9.37
C THR A 335 -5.85 18.26 -8.18
N LEU A 336 -6.40 18.30 -6.99
CA LEU A 336 -5.59 18.27 -5.77
C LEU A 336 -5.10 16.85 -5.50
N PRO A 337 -3.91 16.65 -4.89
CA PRO A 337 -3.39 15.33 -4.58
C PRO A 337 -4.31 14.59 -3.57
N VAL A 338 -4.38 13.26 -3.70
CA VAL A 338 -5.12 12.43 -2.76
C VAL A 338 -4.34 12.18 -1.47
N PHE A 339 -3.01 12.29 -1.53
CA PHE A 339 -2.15 12.25 -0.36
C PHE A 339 -0.86 13.06 -0.58
N MET A 340 -0.30 13.51 0.52
CA MET A 340 0.98 14.17 0.63
C MET A 340 1.73 13.51 1.79
N ASN A 341 2.76 12.75 1.47
CA ASN A 341 3.49 11.92 2.41
C ASN A 341 4.96 12.33 2.51
N LEU A 342 5.59 12.01 3.63
CA LEU A 342 7.04 12.08 3.74
C LEU A 342 7.68 10.98 2.90
N THR A 343 8.84 11.28 2.31
CA THR A 343 9.68 10.24 1.71
C THR A 343 10.25 9.36 2.81
N ILE A 344 10.16 8.07 2.62
CA ILE A 344 10.71 7.07 3.55
C ILE A 344 11.78 6.23 2.87
N PRO A 345 12.85 5.87 3.58
CA PRO A 345 13.90 5.01 3.06
C PRO A 345 13.42 3.54 3.11
N MET A 346 12.62 3.13 2.11
CA MET A 346 12.12 1.75 2.01
C MET A 346 13.29 0.78 1.95
N LEU A 347 13.26 -0.25 2.81
CA LEU A 347 14.35 -1.21 2.94
C LEU A 347 14.79 -1.78 1.57
N ARG A 348 16.08 -1.96 1.39
CA ARG A 348 16.74 -2.54 0.19
C ARG A 348 16.56 -1.75 -1.10
N THR A 349 15.95 -0.57 -1.06
CA THR A 349 15.90 0.32 -2.24
C THR A 349 17.24 1.04 -2.43
N PRO A 350 17.58 1.48 -3.66
CA PRO A 350 18.74 2.34 -3.87
C PRO A 350 18.75 3.57 -2.97
N TYR A 351 17.58 4.19 -2.79
CA TYR A 351 17.40 5.34 -1.92
C TYR A 351 17.68 5.03 -0.43
N PHE A 352 17.31 3.82 0.05
CA PHE A 352 17.66 3.39 1.40
C PHE A 352 19.18 3.38 1.62
N TYR A 353 19.92 2.76 0.69
CA TYR A 353 21.39 2.68 0.81
C TYR A 353 22.07 4.03 0.66
N GLU A 354 21.55 4.90 -0.18
CA GLU A 354 21.99 6.29 -0.28
C GLU A 354 21.80 7.02 1.07
N CYS A 355 20.58 6.97 1.63
CA CYS A 355 20.28 7.57 2.93
C CYS A 355 21.15 7.00 4.07
N LEU A 356 21.42 5.70 4.04
CA LEU A 356 22.26 5.03 5.04
C LEU A 356 23.71 5.50 4.92
N SER A 357 24.28 5.52 3.70
CA SER A 357 25.67 5.92 3.46
C SER A 357 25.94 7.39 3.79
N GLU A 358 24.93 8.24 3.60
CA GLU A 358 24.99 9.68 3.91
C GLU A 358 24.51 10.01 5.34
N ARG A 359 24.21 8.99 6.15
CA ARG A 359 23.70 9.16 7.52
C ARG A 359 22.45 10.03 7.60
N ARG A 360 21.57 9.90 6.60
CA ARG A 360 20.31 10.63 6.54
C ARG A 360 19.15 9.91 7.25
N ILE A 361 19.31 8.67 7.70
CA ILE A 361 18.30 7.97 8.52
C ILE A 361 18.50 8.39 9.98
N LEU A 362 17.40 8.79 10.64
CA LEU A 362 17.44 9.16 12.05
C LEU A 362 17.90 7.99 12.93
N PRO A 363 18.62 8.27 14.04
CA PRO A 363 18.89 7.25 15.05
C PRO A 363 17.61 6.62 15.60
N ASP A 364 17.71 5.38 16.09
CA ASP A 364 16.59 4.62 16.66
C ASP A 364 15.39 4.49 15.74
N ALA A 365 15.61 4.51 14.41
CA ALA A 365 14.55 4.33 13.44
C ALA A 365 13.98 2.91 13.51
N LYS A 366 12.65 2.80 13.56
CA LYS A 366 11.91 1.55 13.67
C LYS A 366 11.24 1.21 12.34
N LEU A 367 11.19 -0.08 12.01
CA LEU A 367 10.54 -0.54 10.78
C LEU A 367 9.05 -0.14 10.72
N ARG A 368 8.35 -0.13 11.85
CA ARG A 368 6.94 0.28 11.94
C ARG A 368 6.71 1.74 11.51
N ASP A 369 7.73 2.58 11.63
CA ASP A 369 7.65 4.02 11.35
C ASP A 369 7.88 4.34 9.87
N MET A 370 8.16 3.32 9.04
CA MET A 370 8.25 3.45 7.59
C MET A 370 6.86 3.42 6.94
N ASP A 371 6.02 4.38 7.29
CA ASP A 371 4.60 4.48 6.93
C ASP A 371 4.27 5.70 6.04
N GLY A 372 5.23 6.60 5.83
CA GLY A 372 5.06 7.83 5.04
C GLY A 372 4.50 9.02 5.84
N ASP A 373 4.12 8.81 7.09
CA ASP A 373 3.60 9.85 8.00
C ASP A 373 4.57 10.15 9.14
N THR A 374 5.44 9.22 9.49
CA THR A 374 6.47 9.36 10.54
C THR A 374 7.76 9.91 9.96
N LEU A 375 8.35 10.89 10.62
CA LEU A 375 9.65 11.43 10.23
C LEU A 375 10.76 10.43 10.58
N THR A 376 11.37 9.85 9.56
CA THR A 376 12.43 8.85 9.66
C THR A 376 13.77 9.32 9.09
N LEU A 377 13.78 10.44 8.38
CA LEU A 377 14.97 11.04 7.77
C LEU A 377 15.40 12.28 8.53
N VAL A 378 16.70 12.52 8.57
CA VAL A 378 17.30 13.77 9.12
C VAL A 378 16.91 14.93 8.20
N PRO A 379 16.09 15.88 8.66
CA PRO A 379 15.66 16.99 7.80
C PRO A 379 16.75 18.06 7.66
N ARG A 380 16.66 18.86 6.60
CA ARG A 380 17.52 20.04 6.40
C ARG A 380 17.23 21.18 7.36
N ASP A 381 15.95 21.36 7.68
CA ASP A 381 15.50 22.34 8.66
C ASP A 381 15.46 21.71 10.07
N PRO A 382 15.41 22.50 11.14
CA PRO A 382 15.25 21.96 12.49
C PRO A 382 14.05 21.01 12.59
N VAL A 383 14.22 19.88 13.29
CA VAL A 383 13.19 18.84 13.41
C VAL A 383 11.87 19.42 13.93
N GLU A 384 11.94 20.32 14.90
CA GLU A 384 10.80 20.96 15.52
C GLU A 384 10.00 21.79 14.49
N ASP A 385 10.69 22.52 13.62
CA ASP A 385 10.06 23.33 12.57
C ASP A 385 9.37 22.44 11.53
N VAL A 386 9.99 21.31 11.16
CA VAL A 386 9.40 20.34 10.25
C VAL A 386 8.14 19.72 10.86
N VAL A 387 8.22 19.26 12.10
CA VAL A 387 7.08 18.68 12.82
C VAL A 387 5.95 19.68 12.96
N GLN A 388 6.27 20.92 13.35
CA GLN A 388 5.28 21.99 13.46
C GLN A 388 4.64 22.30 12.11
N PHE A 389 5.43 22.44 11.06
CA PHE A 389 4.91 22.68 9.70
C PHE A 389 3.94 21.58 9.26
N LEU A 390 4.30 20.31 9.42
CA LEU A 390 3.44 19.18 9.02
C LEU A 390 2.13 19.13 9.81
N LYS A 391 2.17 19.45 11.12
CA LYS A 391 0.96 19.52 11.97
C LYS A 391 0.06 20.71 11.61
N GLU A 392 0.65 21.84 11.33
CA GLU A 392 -0.06 23.10 11.15
C GLU A 392 -0.42 23.40 9.69
N MET A 393 0.17 22.70 8.72
CA MET A 393 -0.03 22.97 7.29
C MET A 393 -1.51 23.18 6.92
N PRO A 394 -2.46 22.33 7.37
CA PRO A 394 -3.88 22.53 7.03
C PRO A 394 -4.51 23.77 7.73
N THR A 395 -3.84 24.32 8.73
CA THR A 395 -4.31 25.46 9.52
C THR A 395 -3.61 26.77 9.15
N LEU A 396 -2.58 26.74 8.30
CA LEU A 396 -1.85 27.91 7.84
C LEU A 396 -2.80 29.00 7.33
N LYS A 397 -2.51 30.26 7.70
CA LYS A 397 -3.33 31.40 7.29
C LYS A 397 -3.49 31.43 5.76
N GLY A 398 -4.72 31.48 5.31
CA GLY A 398 -5.06 31.52 3.88
C GLY A 398 -5.02 30.17 3.16
N TYR A 399 -4.51 29.07 3.74
CA TYR A 399 -4.44 27.77 3.08
C TYR A 399 -5.83 27.25 2.68
N LYS A 400 -6.77 27.20 3.62
CA LYS A 400 -8.16 26.77 3.35
C LYS A 400 -8.86 27.64 2.31
N ALA A 401 -8.60 28.96 2.33
CA ALA A 401 -9.15 29.89 1.35
C ALA A 401 -8.56 29.64 -0.06
N ARG A 402 -7.27 29.31 -0.16
CA ARG A 402 -6.65 28.92 -1.44
C ARG A 402 -7.27 27.63 -1.97
N VAL A 403 -7.39 26.60 -1.14
CA VAL A 403 -8.02 25.32 -1.54
C VAL A 403 -9.49 25.52 -1.95
N ALA A 404 -10.27 26.31 -1.22
CA ALA A 404 -11.65 26.60 -1.59
C ALA A 404 -11.73 27.34 -2.94
N ARG A 405 -10.83 28.30 -3.17
CA ARG A 405 -10.73 29.03 -4.45
C ARG A 405 -10.30 28.09 -5.60
N HIS A 406 -9.36 27.18 -5.34
CA HIS A 406 -8.96 26.14 -6.28
C HIS A 406 -10.17 25.28 -6.68
N VAL A 407 -10.89 24.72 -5.71
CA VAL A 407 -12.09 23.88 -5.94
C VAL A 407 -13.14 24.62 -6.77
N LEU A 408 -13.40 25.89 -6.46
CA LEU A 408 -14.35 26.70 -7.22
C LEU A 408 -13.92 26.91 -8.66
N LYS A 409 -12.66 27.26 -8.89
CA LYS A 409 -12.11 27.46 -10.25
C LYS A 409 -12.03 26.14 -11.02
N PHE A 410 -11.54 25.06 -10.40
CA PHE A 410 -11.52 23.72 -10.96
C PHE A 410 -12.92 23.28 -11.40
N SER A 411 -13.92 23.43 -10.54
CA SER A 411 -15.30 23.08 -10.87
C SER A 411 -15.83 23.85 -12.08
N ARG A 412 -15.52 25.15 -12.20
CA ARG A 412 -15.89 25.98 -13.36
C ARG A 412 -15.19 25.53 -14.65
N LEU A 413 -13.97 25.04 -14.58
CA LEU A 413 -13.22 24.56 -15.75
C LEU A 413 -13.75 23.22 -16.27
N TYR A 414 -14.18 22.32 -15.37
CA TYR A 414 -14.43 20.93 -15.71
C TYR A 414 -15.89 20.45 -15.58
N TYR A 415 -16.86 21.31 -15.18
CA TYR A 415 -18.27 20.89 -15.02
C TYR A 415 -18.92 20.39 -16.31
N ARG A 416 -18.41 20.74 -17.49
CA ARG A 416 -18.86 20.24 -18.81
C ARG A 416 -18.06 19.05 -19.31
N LYS A 417 -16.93 18.73 -18.69
CA LYS A 417 -16.03 17.63 -19.08
C LYS A 417 -16.23 16.39 -18.22
N LEU A 418 -16.47 16.61 -16.95
CA LEU A 418 -16.74 15.57 -15.96
C LEU A 418 -18.25 15.56 -15.65
N ASP A 419 -18.84 14.37 -15.63
CA ASP A 419 -20.21 14.24 -15.09
C ASP A 419 -20.25 14.62 -13.59
N PRO A 420 -21.44 14.89 -13.01
CA PRO A 420 -21.55 15.36 -11.63
C PRO A 420 -20.88 14.45 -10.59
N LEU A 421 -20.93 13.12 -10.79
CA LEU A 421 -20.31 12.16 -9.86
C LEU A 421 -18.77 12.25 -9.95
N ARG A 422 -18.23 12.27 -11.15
CA ARG A 422 -16.78 12.41 -11.35
C ARG A 422 -16.26 13.75 -10.86
N LEU A 423 -17.00 14.82 -11.11
CA LEU A 423 -16.64 16.15 -10.58
C LEU A 423 -16.62 16.13 -9.06
N ALA A 424 -17.65 15.56 -8.39
CA ALA A 424 -17.71 15.43 -6.95
C ALA A 424 -16.52 14.62 -6.38
N ILE A 425 -16.15 13.52 -7.04
CA ILE A 425 -14.98 12.71 -6.65
C ILE A 425 -13.69 13.54 -6.79
N ALA A 426 -13.50 14.23 -7.92
CA ALA A 426 -12.29 15.02 -8.17
C ALA A 426 -12.12 16.18 -7.17
N VAL A 427 -13.21 16.88 -6.81
CA VAL A 427 -13.16 17.94 -5.80
C VAL A 427 -13.07 17.39 -4.37
N GLY A 428 -13.52 16.16 -4.15
CA GLY A 428 -13.38 15.45 -2.89
C GLY A 428 -11.94 15.30 -2.41
N ASN A 429 -10.95 15.34 -3.33
CA ASN A 429 -9.53 15.35 -2.99
C ASN A 429 -9.16 16.54 -2.08
N ALA A 430 -9.88 17.66 -2.15
CA ALA A 430 -9.70 18.78 -1.22
C ALA A 430 -9.89 18.37 0.25
N GLY A 431 -10.75 17.39 0.51
CA GLY A 431 -10.95 16.84 1.84
C GLY A 431 -9.69 16.15 2.39
N PHE A 432 -8.96 15.43 1.54
CA PHE A 432 -7.74 14.73 1.98
C PHE A 432 -6.63 15.69 2.38
N ILE A 433 -6.48 16.82 1.71
CA ILE A 433 -5.42 17.78 2.00
C ILE A 433 -5.82 18.86 3.01
N CYS A 434 -7.11 19.20 3.12
CA CYS A 434 -7.59 20.22 4.07
C CYS A 434 -8.05 19.65 5.40
N LEU A 435 -8.52 18.40 5.40
CA LEU A 435 -9.23 17.79 6.51
C LEU A 435 -8.58 16.53 7.09
N PRO A 436 -7.28 16.22 6.88
CA PRO A 436 -6.71 14.96 7.38
C PRO A 436 -6.92 14.80 8.89
N ALA A 437 -6.87 15.92 9.64
CA ALA A 437 -7.15 15.95 11.06
C ALA A 437 -8.65 16.08 11.39
N VAL A 438 -9.42 16.77 10.56
CA VAL A 438 -10.84 17.08 10.81
C VAL A 438 -11.75 15.92 10.44
N VAL A 439 -11.48 15.23 9.33
CA VAL A 439 -12.27 14.04 8.93
C VAL A 439 -12.13 12.93 9.95
N HIS A 440 -10.96 12.75 10.55
CA HIS A 440 -10.78 11.78 11.61
C HIS A 440 -11.41 12.20 12.95
N ASN A 441 -11.58 13.49 13.21
CA ASN A 441 -12.01 14.01 14.51
C ASN A 441 -13.47 14.50 14.59
N HIS A 442 -14.10 14.91 13.49
CA HIS A 442 -15.33 15.68 13.53
C HIS A 442 -16.50 15.14 12.70
N THR A 443 -16.31 14.17 11.85
CA THR A 443 -17.44 13.59 11.13
C THR A 443 -18.12 12.57 12.03
N GLY A 444 -19.27 12.94 12.59
CA GLY A 444 -20.17 12.04 13.32
C GLY A 444 -20.61 10.81 12.50
N ILE A 445 -20.33 10.79 11.21
CA ILE A 445 -20.49 9.66 10.29
C ILE A 445 -19.72 8.42 10.79
N PHE A 446 -18.61 8.59 11.48
CA PHE A 446 -17.75 7.47 11.89
C PHE A 446 -17.76 7.16 13.40
N LYS A 447 -18.63 7.76 14.20
CA LYS A 447 -18.75 7.54 15.67
C LYS A 447 -17.40 7.40 16.39
N ARG A 448 -16.44 8.27 16.09
CA ARG A 448 -15.11 8.19 16.69
C ARG A 448 -15.00 8.95 17.99
N ALA A 449 -14.32 8.32 18.95
CA ALA A 449 -13.77 9.04 20.09
C ALA A 449 -12.97 10.24 19.55
N LYS A 450 -13.14 11.43 20.17
CA LYS A 450 -12.38 12.64 19.88
C LYS A 450 -10.88 12.28 20.01
N LEU A 451 -10.21 12.06 18.87
CA LEU A 451 -8.76 11.98 18.87
C LEU A 451 -8.26 13.43 19.08
N LYS A 452 -7.80 13.72 20.28
CA LYS A 452 -7.21 15.03 20.62
C LYS A 452 -5.88 15.26 19.91
N GLU A 453 -5.25 14.20 19.42
CA GLU A 453 -3.94 14.21 18.77
C GLU A 453 -4.08 13.59 17.39
N THR A 454 -3.61 14.31 16.38
CA THR A 454 -3.41 13.76 15.05
C THR A 454 -2.19 12.85 15.10
N PRO A 455 -2.29 11.59 14.68
CA PRO A 455 -1.16 10.67 14.69
C PRO A 455 -0.07 11.03 13.67
N ARG A 456 -0.33 11.96 12.80
CA ARG A 456 0.58 12.38 11.74
C ARG A 456 1.67 13.24 12.33
N THR A 457 2.92 12.90 12.06
CA THR A 457 4.13 13.62 12.47
C THR A 457 4.78 13.15 13.77
N TYR A 458 4.84 11.86 13.97
CA TYR A 458 5.81 11.31 14.91
C TYR A 458 7.23 11.48 14.36
N VAL A 459 8.18 11.64 15.28
CA VAL A 459 9.60 11.51 14.99
C VAL A 459 10.04 10.15 15.48
N THR A 460 10.65 9.34 14.64
CA THR A 460 10.96 7.93 14.96
C THR A 460 11.77 7.76 16.23
N THR A 461 12.69 8.70 16.54
CA THR A 461 13.53 8.67 17.75
C THR A 461 12.76 8.95 19.04
N THR A 462 11.67 9.69 18.96
CA THR A 462 10.88 10.14 20.14
C THR A 462 9.56 9.40 20.26
N GLU A 463 9.17 8.65 19.24
CA GLU A 463 7.93 7.89 19.23
C GLU A 463 7.97 6.80 20.29
N PRO A 464 7.07 6.79 21.27
CA PRO A 464 7.02 5.75 22.30
C PRO A 464 6.68 4.39 21.66
N VAL A 465 7.22 3.31 22.22
CA VAL A 465 6.93 1.94 21.76
C VAL A 465 5.44 1.65 21.83
N GLY A 466 4.78 2.12 22.88
CA GLY A 466 3.33 2.09 23.04
C GLY A 466 2.76 0.72 23.45
N PRO A 467 1.47 0.70 23.78
CA PRO A 467 0.81 -0.49 24.34
C PRO A 467 0.66 -1.66 23.35
N LEU A 468 0.86 -1.41 22.05
CA LEU A 468 0.82 -2.47 21.04
C LEU A 468 1.88 -3.54 21.28
N TYR A 469 3.01 -3.18 21.90
CA TYR A 469 4.12 -4.08 22.22
C TYR A 469 3.96 -4.76 23.58
N GLU A 470 2.85 -4.49 24.28
CA GLU A 470 2.47 -5.22 25.49
C GLU A 470 1.50 -6.34 25.09
N PRO A 471 1.80 -7.61 25.42
CA PRO A 471 0.89 -8.70 25.15
C PRO A 471 -0.45 -8.48 25.88
N PHE A 472 -1.58 -8.60 25.16
CA PHE A 472 -2.91 -8.46 25.78
C PHE A 472 -3.36 -9.73 26.53
N ILE A 473 -2.64 -10.84 26.35
CA ILE A 473 -2.80 -12.09 27.12
C ILE A 473 -1.48 -12.45 27.77
N SER A 474 -1.54 -13.28 28.81
CA SER A 474 -0.33 -13.80 29.45
C SER A 474 0.51 -14.61 28.47
N MET A 475 1.77 -14.24 28.32
CA MET A 475 2.69 -14.85 27.35
C MET A 475 3.88 -15.51 28.04
N PRO A 476 4.27 -16.75 27.65
CA PRO A 476 5.51 -17.37 28.08
C PRO A 476 6.73 -16.48 27.75
N SER A 477 7.72 -16.47 28.63
CA SER A 477 8.94 -15.64 28.53
C SER A 477 9.71 -15.86 27.22
N LYS A 478 9.66 -17.07 26.65
CA LYS A 478 10.29 -17.40 25.35
C LYS A 478 9.76 -16.57 24.16
N TYR A 479 8.59 -15.91 24.29
CA TYR A 479 8.01 -15.07 23.27
C TYR A 479 8.27 -13.56 23.50
N ARG A 480 9.06 -13.18 24.51
CA ARG A 480 9.33 -11.76 24.84
C ARG A 480 9.88 -10.98 23.64
N ASP A 481 10.78 -11.61 22.85
CA ASP A 481 11.40 -10.95 21.71
C ASP A 481 10.43 -10.67 20.56
N TYR A 482 9.31 -11.37 20.48
CA TYR A 482 8.26 -11.09 19.48
C TYR A 482 7.60 -9.73 19.69
N PHE A 483 7.64 -9.19 20.92
CA PHE A 483 7.02 -7.92 21.30
C PHE A 483 8.02 -6.76 21.43
N LYS A 484 9.18 -6.87 20.80
CA LYS A 484 10.13 -5.76 20.69
C LYS A 484 9.96 -5.11 19.32
N PRO A 485 10.11 -3.77 19.19
CA PRO A 485 10.13 -3.12 17.88
C PRO A 485 11.35 -3.60 17.07
N THR A 486 11.17 -3.78 15.77
CA THR A 486 12.29 -4.04 14.87
C THR A 486 13.02 -2.73 14.59
N MET A 487 14.26 -2.65 15.07
CA MET A 487 15.12 -1.48 14.89
C MET A 487 15.82 -1.54 13.55
N ILE A 488 15.83 -0.44 12.81
CA ILE A 488 16.57 -0.30 11.55
C ILE A 488 17.92 0.35 11.80
N THR A 489 17.95 1.41 12.61
CA THR A 489 19.18 2.04 13.07
C THR A 489 19.30 1.97 14.59
N ASP A 490 20.51 1.98 15.07
CA ASP A 490 20.81 2.11 16.50
C ASP A 490 20.84 3.60 16.93
N HIS A 491 21.18 3.86 18.20
CA HIS A 491 21.28 5.20 18.78
C HIS A 491 22.35 6.09 18.14
N ARG A 492 23.23 5.54 17.28
CA ARG A 492 24.27 6.28 16.53
C ARG A 492 23.85 6.54 15.08
N GLY A 493 22.72 5.96 14.64
CA GLY A 493 22.27 6.00 13.26
C GLY A 493 22.94 4.94 12.35
N ASP A 494 23.71 4.01 12.92
CA ASP A 494 24.26 2.86 12.20
C ASP A 494 23.20 1.73 12.14
N LEU A 495 23.35 0.78 11.21
CA LEU A 495 22.42 -0.36 11.13
C LEU A 495 22.35 -1.10 12.47
N ALA A 496 21.15 -1.32 12.96
CA ALA A 496 20.92 -2.12 14.16
C ALA A 496 21.42 -3.56 13.93
N ALA A 497 22.07 -4.13 14.96
CA ALA A 497 22.71 -5.45 14.87
C ALA A 497 21.77 -6.56 14.38
N GLU A 498 20.48 -6.49 14.74
CA GLU A 498 19.50 -7.51 14.37
C GLU A 498 19.15 -7.55 12.88
N VAL A 499 19.35 -6.44 12.15
CA VAL A 499 19.04 -6.31 10.71
C VAL A 499 20.30 -6.18 9.86
N ALA A 500 21.48 -6.07 10.49
CA ALA A 500 22.73 -5.83 9.79
C ALA A 500 23.06 -6.93 8.77
N ASP A 501 22.87 -8.21 9.13
CA ASP A 501 23.12 -9.34 8.22
C ASP A 501 22.22 -9.30 6.98
N ASP A 502 21.01 -8.80 7.13
CA ASP A 502 20.05 -8.67 6.04
C ASP A 502 20.32 -7.42 5.18
N LEU A 503 20.72 -6.30 5.79
CA LEU A 503 20.74 -4.98 5.14
C LEU A 503 22.14 -4.40 4.88
N ALA A 504 23.22 -5.04 5.32
CA ALA A 504 24.58 -4.51 5.11
C ALA A 504 24.97 -4.39 3.63
N LYS A 505 24.34 -5.18 2.77
CA LYS A 505 24.59 -5.16 1.32
C LYS A 505 23.28 -5.21 0.54
N PRO A 506 23.21 -4.47 -0.60
CA PRO A 506 22.11 -4.66 -1.55
C PRO A 506 22.08 -6.12 -2.02
N ILE A 507 20.88 -6.64 -2.31
CA ILE A 507 20.78 -7.92 -3.02
C ILE A 507 21.48 -7.73 -4.37
N PRO A 508 22.45 -8.58 -4.75
CA PRO A 508 23.06 -8.49 -6.06
C PRO A 508 21.95 -8.52 -7.10
N SER A 509 21.96 -7.56 -8.03
CA SER A 509 21.10 -7.65 -9.20
C SER A 509 21.41 -8.99 -9.86
N VAL A 510 20.41 -9.86 -9.97
CA VAL A 510 20.55 -11.09 -10.75
C VAL A 510 20.88 -10.64 -12.16
N SER A 511 22.16 -10.67 -12.50
CA SER A 511 22.61 -10.48 -13.87
C SER A 511 21.96 -11.62 -14.66
N ARG A 512 20.96 -11.32 -15.46
CA ARG A 512 20.50 -12.25 -16.48
C ARG A 512 21.67 -12.44 -17.45
N THR A 513 22.40 -13.52 -17.24
CA THR A 513 23.19 -14.10 -18.32
C THR A 513 22.22 -14.73 -19.32
N GLY A 514 22.26 -14.21 -20.55
CA GLY A 514 21.76 -14.84 -21.74
C GLY A 514 20.26 -14.78 -21.99
#